data_072c82705d24b66751d76a8a7addb43c
#
_entry.id   072c82705d24b66751d76a8a7addb43c
#
_cell.length_a   1.000
_cell.length_b   1.000
_cell.length_c   1.000
_cell.angle_alpha   90.00
_cell.angle_beta   90.00
_cell.angle_gamma   90.00
#
_symmetry.space_group_name_H-M   'P 1'
#
loop_
_entity.id
_entity.type
_entity.pdbx_description
1 polymer ?
#
loop_
_entity_poly.entity_id
_entity_poly.type
_entity_poly.pdbx_seq_one_letter_code
_entity_poly.pdbx_strand_id
1 'polypeptide(L)'
;MSKVVKFGGSSLADANQFRKVADIIRSDKERRYVVPSAPGKRFKDDIKVTDMLYACYDAVANEGKNAYNQFAPIAERFNGIISDLGLTLSLDDEYEVIIDNFRKKAGKDYAASRGEYLNGIILANYLGYEFVDAAKVVFFRPDGKFDDTLTDTCLASVLHGLSHAVIPGFYGANPDGTVRTFSRGGSDVTGSIVAKAINAELYENWTDVNGFLIADPRIVDEPKVIESITYKELRELSYMGASVLHEAAIFPVRSAKIPINIRNTNDPSAKGTMIVAEDNEPPQHIITGIAGKKHFSVISIEKDEMNSEIGFLRRILTVLEANGMCFEHIPTGIDTMSIIVDGKDVDKTPDIVEKICEVTDPNHI
;
A
#
# COMPACT_ATOMS: atom_id res chain seq x y z
N MET A 1 11.20 -24.46 3.05
CA MET A 1 10.26 -23.40 3.41
C MET A 1 10.51 -22.24 2.47
N SER A 2 9.57 -21.35 2.21
CA SER A 2 9.78 -20.24 1.26
C SER A 2 9.35 -18.92 1.83
N LYS A 3 10.10 -17.87 1.50
CA LYS A 3 9.81 -16.48 1.85
C LYS A 3 9.39 -15.71 0.62
N VAL A 4 8.43 -14.81 0.80
CA VAL A 4 8.09 -13.79 -0.19
C VAL A 4 8.73 -12.49 0.25
N VAL A 5 9.40 -11.82 -0.67
CA VAL A 5 10.06 -10.54 -0.41
C VAL A 5 9.52 -9.46 -1.34
N LYS A 6 9.02 -8.38 -0.78
CA LYS A 6 8.57 -7.21 -1.55
C LYS A 6 9.57 -6.07 -1.35
N PHE A 7 9.88 -5.37 -2.43
CA PHE A 7 10.74 -4.19 -2.39
C PHE A 7 9.99 -2.95 -2.84
N GLY A 8 10.03 -1.89 -2.01
CA GLY A 8 9.43 -0.61 -2.31
C GLY A 8 10.15 0.15 -3.42
N GLY A 9 9.53 1.19 -3.95
CA GLY A 9 10.09 1.96 -5.07
C GLY A 9 11.41 2.64 -4.76
N SER A 10 11.63 3.14 -3.54
CA SER A 10 12.91 3.69 -3.08
C SER A 10 14.03 2.65 -3.09
N SER A 11 13.69 1.39 -2.83
CA SER A 11 14.61 0.25 -2.87
C SER A 11 15.00 -0.20 -4.28
N LEU A 12 14.32 0.31 -5.32
CA LEU A 12 14.54 -0.04 -6.73
C LEU A 12 14.67 1.21 -7.60
N ALA A 13 15.12 2.33 -7.02
CA ALA A 13 15.17 3.61 -7.70
C ALA A 13 16.27 3.72 -8.78
N ASP A 14 17.35 2.98 -8.64
CA ASP A 14 18.50 2.97 -9.55
C ASP A 14 19.30 1.64 -9.46
N ALA A 15 20.31 1.48 -10.28
CA ALA A 15 21.14 0.29 -10.33
C ALA A 15 21.86 -0.02 -9.00
N ASN A 16 22.24 0.97 -8.19
CA ASN A 16 22.86 0.74 -6.91
C ASN A 16 21.88 0.10 -5.92
N GLN A 17 20.65 0.55 -5.93
CA GLN A 17 19.59 -0.04 -5.14
C GLN A 17 19.26 -1.46 -5.62
N PHE A 18 19.25 -1.71 -6.93
CA PHE A 18 19.10 -3.07 -7.48
C PHE A 18 20.18 -4.03 -6.99
N ARG A 19 21.46 -3.59 -6.93
CA ARG A 19 22.56 -4.41 -6.39
C ARG A 19 22.31 -4.77 -4.93
N LYS A 20 21.92 -3.80 -4.08
CA LYS A 20 21.57 -4.08 -2.68
C LYS A 20 20.41 -5.07 -2.55
N VAL A 21 19.37 -4.89 -3.36
CA VAL A 21 18.22 -5.80 -3.39
C VAL A 21 18.64 -7.21 -3.78
N ALA A 22 19.49 -7.36 -4.80
CA ALA A 22 19.99 -8.65 -5.23
C ALA A 22 20.87 -9.32 -4.14
N ASP A 23 21.71 -8.54 -3.45
CA ASP A 23 22.55 -9.04 -2.35
C ASP A 23 21.66 -9.53 -1.18
N ILE A 24 20.60 -8.77 -0.84
CA ILE A 24 19.62 -9.17 0.16
C ILE A 24 18.94 -10.49 -0.26
N ILE A 25 18.47 -10.60 -1.50
CA ILE A 25 17.78 -11.81 -1.98
C ILE A 25 18.73 -13.02 -1.94
N ARG A 26 19.96 -12.85 -2.46
CA ARG A 26 20.97 -13.92 -2.53
C ARG A 26 21.52 -14.35 -1.16
N SER A 27 21.41 -13.50 -0.15
CA SER A 27 21.86 -13.81 1.22
C SER A 27 21.01 -14.86 1.93
N ASP A 28 19.80 -15.17 1.40
CA ASP A 28 18.90 -16.17 1.96
C ASP A 28 18.18 -16.94 0.85
N LYS A 29 18.48 -18.24 0.72
CA LYS A 29 17.93 -19.11 -0.33
C LYS A 29 16.41 -19.33 -0.24
N GLU A 30 15.81 -19.02 0.90
CA GLU A 30 14.35 -19.12 1.10
C GLU A 30 13.59 -17.91 0.50
N ARG A 31 14.27 -16.82 0.12
CA ARG A 31 13.72 -15.65 -0.57
C ARG A 31 13.48 -15.94 -2.06
N ARG A 32 12.51 -16.79 -2.31
CA ARG A 32 12.25 -17.38 -3.61
C ARG A 32 11.33 -16.57 -4.50
N TYR A 33 10.40 -15.82 -3.93
CA TYR A 33 9.41 -15.07 -4.67
C TYR A 33 9.54 -13.58 -4.35
N VAL A 34 9.75 -12.80 -5.40
CA VAL A 34 10.09 -11.38 -5.29
C VAL A 34 9.01 -10.52 -5.90
N VAL A 35 8.54 -9.51 -5.16
CA VAL A 35 7.52 -8.57 -5.63
C VAL A 35 8.12 -7.16 -5.69
N PRO A 36 8.54 -6.68 -6.86
CA PRO A 36 9.03 -5.32 -7.04
C PRO A 36 7.91 -4.29 -7.20
N SER A 37 8.13 -3.09 -6.67
CA SER A 37 7.42 -1.88 -7.06
C SER A 37 8.08 -1.21 -8.27
N ALA A 38 7.41 -0.23 -8.89
CA ALA A 38 8.03 0.65 -9.88
C ALA A 38 9.21 1.43 -9.27
N PRO A 39 10.19 1.88 -10.08
CA PRO A 39 11.29 2.68 -9.59
C PRO A 39 10.80 3.99 -8.94
N GLY A 40 11.22 4.20 -7.69
CA GLY A 40 10.92 5.39 -6.93
C GLY A 40 11.82 6.58 -7.30
N LYS A 41 11.82 7.60 -6.44
CA LYS A 41 12.72 8.75 -6.57
C LYS A 41 14.16 8.37 -6.24
N ARG A 42 15.11 8.84 -7.04
CA ARG A 42 16.57 8.70 -6.78
C ARG A 42 17.06 9.74 -5.77
N PHE A 43 16.40 10.91 -5.77
CA PHE A 43 16.70 12.04 -4.88
C PHE A 43 15.41 12.83 -4.61
N LYS A 44 15.46 13.80 -3.68
CA LYS A 44 14.27 14.50 -3.16
C LYS A 44 13.37 15.11 -4.23
N ASP A 45 13.96 15.74 -5.24
CA ASP A 45 13.24 16.48 -6.30
C ASP A 45 13.00 15.65 -7.57
N ASP A 46 13.36 14.34 -7.56
CA ASP A 46 13.11 13.43 -8.68
C ASP A 46 11.62 13.07 -8.82
N ILE A 47 11.23 12.63 -10.01
CA ILE A 47 9.87 12.21 -10.33
C ILE A 47 9.80 10.68 -10.26
N LYS A 48 8.75 10.15 -9.65
CA LYS A 48 8.50 8.70 -9.65
C LYS A 48 8.13 8.25 -11.07
N VAL A 49 8.56 7.04 -11.43
CA VAL A 49 8.23 6.47 -12.75
C VAL A 49 6.71 6.35 -12.95
N THR A 50 5.95 6.03 -11.92
CA THR A 50 4.48 5.96 -11.99
C THR A 50 3.87 7.33 -12.34
N ASP A 51 4.39 8.43 -11.78
CA ASP A 51 3.92 9.78 -12.09
C ASP A 51 4.31 10.18 -13.54
N MET A 52 5.50 9.76 -14.00
CA MET A 52 5.92 9.97 -15.39
C MET A 52 5.00 9.21 -16.37
N LEU A 53 4.60 7.98 -16.03
CA LEU A 53 3.70 7.16 -16.84
C LEU A 53 2.29 7.78 -16.93
N TYR A 54 1.75 8.29 -15.83
CA TYR A 54 0.47 9.01 -15.84
C TYR A 54 0.54 10.26 -16.72
N ALA A 55 1.56 11.08 -16.56
CA ALA A 55 1.75 12.30 -17.37
C ALA A 55 1.92 11.98 -18.86
N CYS A 56 2.70 10.94 -19.19
CA CYS A 56 2.89 10.47 -20.55
C CYS A 56 1.55 9.98 -21.17
N TYR A 57 0.81 9.16 -20.42
CA TYR A 57 -0.49 8.66 -20.88
C TYR A 57 -1.48 9.82 -21.15
N ASP A 58 -1.61 10.76 -20.21
CA ASP A 58 -2.52 11.91 -20.36
C ASP A 58 -2.11 12.77 -21.58
N ALA A 59 -0.82 13.00 -21.78
CA ALA A 59 -0.32 13.76 -22.93
C ALA A 59 -0.59 13.04 -24.29
N VAL A 60 -0.45 11.73 -24.33
CA VAL A 60 -0.66 10.95 -25.56
C VAL A 60 -2.15 10.72 -25.83
N ALA A 61 -2.88 10.19 -24.84
CA ALA A 61 -4.25 9.72 -25.00
C ALA A 61 -5.28 10.86 -25.04
N ASN A 62 -5.05 11.94 -24.30
CA ASN A 62 -6.01 13.03 -24.12
C ASN A 62 -5.60 14.29 -24.91
N GLU A 63 -4.31 14.59 -25.04
CA GLU A 63 -3.82 15.80 -25.70
C GLU A 63 -3.27 15.51 -27.11
N GLY A 64 -3.15 14.24 -27.52
CA GLY A 64 -2.68 13.85 -28.86
C GLY A 64 -1.21 14.15 -29.15
N LYS A 65 -0.37 14.33 -28.11
CA LYS A 65 1.06 14.59 -28.26
C LYS A 65 1.80 13.38 -28.83
N ASN A 66 2.99 13.62 -29.41
CA ASN A 66 3.81 12.54 -29.96
C ASN A 66 4.23 11.54 -28.87
N ALA A 67 3.79 10.32 -28.99
CA ALA A 67 3.95 9.28 -27.96
C ALA A 67 5.40 8.92 -27.69
N TYR A 68 6.25 8.86 -28.72
CA TYR A 68 7.67 8.56 -28.56
C TYR A 68 8.39 9.65 -27.75
N ASN A 69 8.12 10.92 -28.06
CA ASN A 69 8.74 12.05 -27.36
C ASN A 69 8.31 12.09 -25.88
N GLN A 70 7.04 11.76 -25.60
CA GLN A 70 6.53 11.72 -24.23
C GLN A 70 7.06 10.53 -23.44
N PHE A 71 7.29 9.39 -24.10
CA PHE A 71 7.77 8.17 -23.47
C PHE A 71 9.30 8.15 -23.32
N ALA A 72 10.05 8.92 -24.10
CA ALA A 72 11.52 8.93 -24.12
C ALA A 72 12.15 9.07 -22.70
N PRO A 73 11.71 9.98 -21.83
CA PRO A 73 12.30 10.09 -20.49
C PRO A 73 12.09 8.83 -19.60
N ILE A 74 11.00 8.09 -19.85
CA ILE A 74 10.71 6.82 -19.18
C ILE A 74 11.64 5.74 -19.68
N ALA A 75 11.81 5.63 -21.00
CA ALA A 75 12.74 4.71 -21.62
C ALA A 75 14.18 4.97 -21.18
N GLU A 76 14.62 6.24 -21.14
CA GLU A 76 15.94 6.64 -20.62
C GLU A 76 16.15 6.18 -19.17
N ARG A 77 15.12 6.29 -18.32
CA ARG A 77 15.18 5.86 -16.93
C ARG A 77 15.44 4.37 -16.79
N PHE A 78 14.72 3.52 -17.54
CA PHE A 78 14.88 2.08 -17.51
C PHE A 78 16.16 1.62 -18.22
N ASN A 79 16.48 2.21 -19.37
CA ASN A 79 17.72 1.90 -20.11
C ASN A 79 18.97 2.28 -19.31
N GLY A 80 18.90 3.37 -18.52
CA GLY A 80 19.96 3.73 -17.58
C GLY A 80 20.19 2.66 -16.53
N ILE A 81 19.11 2.12 -15.92
CA ILE A 81 19.20 1.02 -14.96
C ILE A 81 19.82 -0.23 -15.61
N ILE A 82 19.36 -0.61 -16.79
CA ILE A 82 19.86 -1.78 -17.56
C ILE A 82 21.35 -1.63 -17.84
N SER A 83 21.74 -0.47 -18.39
CA SER A 83 23.14 -0.16 -18.73
C SER A 83 24.05 -0.18 -17.51
N ASP A 84 23.62 0.48 -16.40
CA ASP A 84 24.42 0.57 -15.17
C ASP A 84 24.54 -0.80 -14.46
N LEU A 85 23.58 -1.71 -14.65
CA LEU A 85 23.65 -3.10 -14.20
C LEU A 85 24.51 -3.99 -15.12
N GLY A 86 24.87 -3.50 -16.30
CA GLY A 86 25.64 -4.27 -17.30
C GLY A 86 24.84 -5.39 -17.97
N LEU A 87 23.52 -5.23 -18.07
CA LEU A 87 22.64 -6.23 -18.69
C LEU A 87 22.59 -6.09 -20.23
N THR A 88 22.44 -7.21 -20.91
CA THR A 88 22.21 -7.25 -22.38
C THR A 88 20.74 -7.19 -22.75
N LEU A 89 19.85 -7.02 -21.77
CA LEU A 89 18.40 -6.91 -21.94
C LEU A 89 18.05 -5.67 -22.77
N SER A 90 17.17 -5.80 -23.78
CA SER A 90 16.44 -4.70 -24.42
C SER A 90 14.98 -4.76 -24.00
N LEU A 91 14.37 -3.59 -23.81
CA LEU A 91 12.94 -3.39 -23.57
C LEU A 91 12.25 -2.68 -24.74
N ASP A 92 12.89 -2.58 -25.90
CA ASP A 92 12.37 -1.82 -27.05
C ASP A 92 11.00 -2.36 -27.51
N ASP A 93 10.85 -3.67 -27.61
CA ASP A 93 9.57 -4.30 -27.97
C ASP A 93 8.47 -3.98 -26.95
N GLU A 94 8.80 -3.98 -25.65
CA GLU A 94 7.87 -3.62 -24.57
C GLU A 94 7.47 -2.15 -24.66
N TYR A 95 8.41 -1.26 -24.98
CA TYR A 95 8.12 0.16 -25.15
C TYR A 95 7.17 0.41 -26.31
N GLU A 96 7.36 -0.25 -27.44
CA GLU A 96 6.45 -0.15 -28.58
C GLU A 96 5.03 -0.60 -28.23
N VAL A 97 4.90 -1.73 -27.52
CA VAL A 97 3.60 -2.24 -27.05
C VAL A 97 2.93 -1.23 -26.09
N ILE A 98 3.68 -0.63 -25.19
CA ILE A 98 3.15 0.35 -24.23
C ILE A 98 2.70 1.61 -24.95
N ILE A 99 3.52 2.14 -25.85
CA ILE A 99 3.23 3.34 -26.64
C ILE A 99 1.96 3.13 -27.50
N ASP A 100 1.82 1.96 -28.11
CA ASP A 100 0.64 1.62 -28.93
C ASP A 100 -0.63 1.54 -28.06
N ASN A 101 -0.54 0.95 -26.87
CA ASN A 101 -1.65 0.91 -25.92
C ASN A 101 -2.03 2.32 -25.39
N PHE A 102 -1.08 3.23 -25.23
CA PHE A 102 -1.38 4.63 -24.86
C PHE A 102 -2.14 5.33 -25.98
N ARG A 103 -1.77 5.13 -27.23
CA ARG A 103 -2.50 5.63 -28.41
C ARG A 103 -3.93 5.06 -28.49
N LYS A 104 -4.10 3.79 -28.14
CA LYS A 104 -5.39 3.08 -28.08
C LYS A 104 -6.21 3.41 -26.85
N LYS A 105 -5.73 4.29 -25.97
CA LYS A 105 -6.41 4.71 -24.74
C LYS A 105 -6.72 3.56 -23.78
N ALA A 106 -5.73 2.69 -23.53
CA ALA A 106 -5.89 1.51 -22.68
C ALA A 106 -6.20 1.79 -21.20
N GLY A 107 -6.20 3.04 -20.78
CA GLY A 107 -6.59 3.46 -19.41
C GLY A 107 -5.42 3.78 -18.50
N LYS A 108 -5.74 4.51 -17.42
CA LYS A 108 -4.74 4.94 -16.43
C LYS A 108 -4.16 3.78 -15.63
N ASP A 109 -4.95 2.76 -15.35
CA ASP A 109 -4.48 1.56 -14.64
C ASP A 109 -3.42 0.80 -15.46
N TYR A 110 -3.67 0.67 -16.78
CA TYR A 110 -2.65 0.12 -17.67
C TYR A 110 -1.37 0.94 -17.63
N ALA A 111 -1.49 2.27 -17.76
CA ALA A 111 -0.31 3.14 -17.75
C ALA A 111 0.50 3.00 -16.45
N ALA A 112 -0.16 3.12 -15.30
CA ALA A 112 0.49 3.02 -14.00
C ALA A 112 1.21 1.69 -13.79
N SER A 113 0.57 0.57 -14.16
CA SER A 113 1.11 -0.78 -13.98
C SER A 113 2.41 -1.04 -14.75
N ARG A 114 2.68 -0.27 -15.81
CA ARG A 114 3.87 -0.50 -16.66
C ARG A 114 5.18 -0.20 -15.92
N GLY A 115 5.13 0.61 -14.87
CA GLY A 115 6.28 0.84 -14.00
C GLY A 115 6.76 -0.42 -13.30
N GLU A 116 5.86 -1.13 -12.65
CA GLU A 116 6.13 -2.40 -11.98
C GLU A 116 6.44 -3.52 -12.99
N TYR A 117 5.72 -3.55 -14.11
CA TYR A 117 5.91 -4.52 -15.19
C TYR A 117 7.35 -4.48 -15.73
N LEU A 118 7.80 -3.30 -16.20
CA LEU A 118 9.15 -3.12 -16.75
C LEU A 118 10.23 -3.37 -15.69
N ASN A 119 10.01 -2.88 -14.47
CA ASN A 119 10.92 -3.09 -13.35
C ASN A 119 11.05 -4.57 -12.96
N GLY A 120 9.92 -5.29 -13.03
CA GLY A 120 9.88 -6.73 -12.79
C GLY A 120 10.69 -7.52 -13.83
N ILE A 121 10.62 -7.16 -15.11
CA ILE A 121 11.41 -7.78 -16.19
C ILE A 121 12.91 -7.57 -15.94
N ILE A 122 13.33 -6.34 -15.61
CA ILE A 122 14.74 -6.03 -15.32
C ILE A 122 15.21 -6.83 -14.11
N LEU A 123 14.44 -6.84 -13.03
CA LEU A 123 14.83 -7.55 -11.81
C LEU A 123 14.90 -9.07 -12.03
N ALA A 124 13.94 -9.65 -12.78
CA ALA A 124 13.96 -11.07 -13.12
C ALA A 124 15.22 -11.43 -13.94
N ASN A 125 15.54 -10.62 -14.94
CA ASN A 125 16.76 -10.81 -15.75
C ASN A 125 18.04 -10.69 -14.89
N TYR A 126 18.11 -9.69 -14.01
CA TYR A 126 19.29 -9.46 -13.15
C TYR A 126 19.51 -10.57 -12.12
N LEU A 127 18.42 -11.17 -11.62
CA LEU A 127 18.48 -12.29 -10.66
C LEU A 127 18.63 -13.64 -11.34
N GLY A 128 18.27 -13.79 -12.63
CA GLY A 128 18.11 -15.06 -13.31
C GLY A 128 16.86 -15.83 -12.84
N TYR A 129 15.80 -15.13 -12.48
CA TYR A 129 14.52 -15.67 -12.01
C TYR A 129 13.47 -15.62 -13.11
N GLU A 130 12.45 -16.50 -13.00
CA GLU A 130 11.32 -16.46 -13.91
C GLU A 130 10.46 -15.21 -13.71
N PHE A 131 10.08 -14.55 -14.79
CA PHE A 131 9.16 -13.41 -14.76
C PHE A 131 7.72 -13.91 -14.89
N VAL A 132 6.87 -13.58 -13.93
CA VAL A 132 5.44 -13.92 -13.95
C VAL A 132 4.63 -12.63 -13.96
N ASP A 133 4.03 -12.32 -15.12
CA ASP A 133 3.17 -11.13 -15.25
C ASP A 133 1.96 -11.21 -14.31
N ALA A 134 1.80 -10.23 -13.43
CA ALA A 134 0.71 -10.18 -12.46
C ALA A 134 -0.68 -10.20 -13.14
N ALA A 135 -0.84 -9.64 -14.33
CA ALA A 135 -2.10 -9.70 -15.07
C ALA A 135 -2.53 -11.13 -15.48
N LYS A 136 -1.61 -12.11 -15.42
CA LYS A 136 -1.90 -13.52 -15.72
C LYS A 136 -2.26 -14.35 -14.49
N VAL A 137 -2.06 -13.83 -13.28
CA VAL A 137 -2.18 -14.59 -12.03
C VAL A 137 -2.93 -13.87 -10.91
N VAL A 138 -3.18 -12.57 -11.06
CA VAL A 138 -3.95 -11.74 -10.10
C VAL A 138 -5.20 -11.21 -10.80
N PHE A 139 -6.36 -11.48 -10.22
CA PHE A 139 -7.64 -11.23 -10.87
C PHE A 139 -8.59 -10.38 -10.01
N PHE A 140 -9.44 -9.63 -10.71
CA PHE A 140 -10.54 -8.88 -10.15
C PHE A 140 -11.88 -9.42 -10.65
N ARG A 141 -12.93 -9.25 -9.85
CA ARG A 141 -14.32 -9.61 -10.22
C ARG A 141 -14.95 -8.53 -11.10
N PRO A 142 -16.09 -8.82 -11.75
CA PRO A 142 -16.82 -7.82 -12.54
C PRO A 142 -17.25 -6.57 -11.74
N ASP A 143 -17.48 -6.72 -10.42
CA ASP A 143 -17.77 -5.61 -9.51
C ASP A 143 -16.52 -4.77 -9.13
N GLY A 144 -15.36 -5.15 -9.66
CA GLY A 144 -14.09 -4.49 -9.42
C GLY A 144 -13.40 -4.84 -8.11
N LYS A 145 -13.95 -5.77 -7.33
CA LYS A 145 -13.30 -6.28 -6.11
C LYS A 145 -12.26 -7.34 -6.48
N PHE A 146 -11.27 -7.48 -5.63
CA PHE A 146 -10.26 -8.53 -5.76
C PHE A 146 -10.90 -9.93 -5.70
N ASP A 147 -10.48 -10.81 -6.61
CA ASP A 147 -10.91 -12.21 -6.64
C ASP A 147 -9.88 -13.09 -5.94
N ASP A 148 -10.05 -13.27 -4.64
CA ASP A 148 -9.16 -14.03 -3.78
C ASP A 148 -9.05 -15.50 -4.22
N THR A 149 -10.18 -16.14 -4.53
CA THR A 149 -10.22 -17.58 -4.83
C THR A 149 -9.54 -17.91 -6.16
N LEU A 150 -9.86 -17.16 -7.20
CA LEU A 150 -9.25 -17.38 -8.53
C LEU A 150 -7.76 -17.06 -8.50
N THR A 151 -7.39 -15.96 -7.85
CA THR A 151 -5.99 -15.54 -7.71
C THR A 151 -5.17 -16.57 -6.93
N ASP A 152 -5.63 -17.02 -5.76
CA ASP A 152 -4.93 -18.03 -4.97
C ASP A 152 -4.70 -19.32 -5.78
N THR A 153 -5.72 -19.79 -6.49
CA THR A 153 -5.63 -20.99 -7.32
C THR A 153 -4.60 -20.84 -8.44
N CYS A 154 -4.64 -19.72 -9.18
CA CYS A 154 -3.72 -19.47 -10.28
C CYS A 154 -2.28 -19.26 -9.82
N LEU A 155 -2.07 -18.44 -8.79
CA LEU A 155 -0.74 -18.21 -8.21
C LEU A 155 -0.13 -19.51 -7.68
N ALA A 156 -0.88 -20.28 -6.90
CA ALA A 156 -0.41 -21.57 -6.38
C ALA A 156 -0.01 -22.49 -7.52
N SER A 157 -0.84 -22.62 -8.56
CA SER A 157 -0.56 -23.47 -9.72
C SER A 157 0.72 -23.08 -10.46
N VAL A 158 0.91 -21.79 -10.72
CA VAL A 158 2.07 -21.28 -11.44
C VAL A 158 3.35 -21.35 -10.58
N LEU A 159 3.28 -20.87 -9.34
CA LEU A 159 4.47 -20.72 -8.49
C LEU A 159 4.98 -22.06 -7.92
N HIS A 160 4.14 -23.07 -7.70
CA HIS A 160 4.61 -24.39 -7.28
C HIS A 160 5.52 -25.08 -8.32
N GLY A 161 5.38 -24.72 -9.61
CA GLY A 161 6.25 -25.22 -10.68
C GLY A 161 7.59 -24.50 -10.80
N LEU A 162 7.77 -23.36 -10.10
CA LEU A 162 8.93 -22.51 -10.22
C LEU A 162 9.81 -22.54 -8.96
N SER A 163 11.12 -22.64 -9.16
CA SER A 163 12.06 -22.55 -8.04
C SER A 163 12.16 -21.11 -7.49
N HIS A 164 12.15 -20.12 -8.38
CA HIS A 164 12.24 -18.70 -8.07
C HIS A 164 11.42 -17.90 -9.10
N ALA A 165 10.74 -16.85 -8.66
CA ALA A 165 9.99 -15.98 -9.56
C ALA A 165 9.99 -14.52 -9.10
N VAL A 166 9.86 -13.61 -10.09
CA VAL A 166 9.56 -12.19 -9.88
C VAL A 166 8.15 -11.92 -10.39
N ILE A 167 7.30 -11.41 -9.52
CA ILE A 167 5.90 -11.07 -9.79
C ILE A 167 5.74 -9.57 -9.59
N PRO A 168 5.53 -8.75 -10.63
CA PRO A 168 5.32 -7.31 -10.47
C PRO A 168 4.17 -7.02 -9.51
N GLY A 169 4.36 -6.06 -8.60
CA GLY A 169 3.32 -5.65 -7.68
C GLY A 169 2.27 -4.74 -8.31
N PHE A 170 1.25 -4.33 -7.51
CA PHE A 170 0.33 -3.25 -7.78
C PHE A 170 -0.86 -3.55 -8.70
N TYR A 171 -0.82 -4.51 -9.61
CA TYR A 171 -1.86 -4.71 -10.61
C TYR A 171 -2.25 -6.18 -10.80
N GLY A 172 -3.36 -6.39 -11.50
CA GLY A 172 -3.87 -7.65 -12.00
C GLY A 172 -4.77 -7.41 -13.22
N ALA A 173 -5.65 -8.34 -13.54
CA ALA A 173 -6.56 -8.24 -14.68
C ALA A 173 -8.04 -8.32 -14.27
N ASN A 174 -8.87 -7.56 -14.96
CA ASN A 174 -10.31 -7.72 -14.99
C ASN A 174 -10.71 -8.96 -15.82
N PRO A 175 -11.96 -9.45 -15.73
CA PRO A 175 -12.42 -10.61 -16.52
C PRO A 175 -12.33 -10.44 -18.02
N ASP A 176 -12.35 -9.22 -18.55
CA ASP A 176 -12.17 -8.88 -19.95
C ASP A 176 -10.70 -8.80 -20.39
N GLY A 177 -9.76 -9.08 -19.47
CA GLY A 177 -8.32 -9.01 -19.72
C GLY A 177 -7.72 -7.61 -19.60
N THR A 178 -8.51 -6.58 -19.35
CA THR A 178 -7.97 -5.23 -19.11
C THR A 178 -7.24 -5.17 -17.77
N VAL A 179 -6.16 -4.38 -17.71
CA VAL A 179 -5.38 -4.23 -16.50
C VAL A 179 -6.14 -3.36 -15.48
N ARG A 180 -6.08 -3.76 -14.23
CA ARG A 180 -6.59 -3.03 -13.08
C ARG A 180 -5.55 -2.93 -11.98
N THR A 181 -5.46 -1.76 -11.33
CA THR A 181 -4.55 -1.52 -10.21
C THR A 181 -5.27 -1.59 -8.86
N PHE A 182 -4.53 -1.95 -7.81
CA PHE A 182 -5.00 -1.75 -6.44
C PHE A 182 -4.97 -0.26 -6.08
N SER A 183 -5.91 0.19 -5.27
CA SER A 183 -6.11 1.62 -4.99
C SER A 183 -4.95 2.29 -4.22
N ARG A 184 -4.33 1.59 -3.27
CA ARG A 184 -3.18 2.06 -2.46
C ARG A 184 -2.36 0.88 -1.96
N GLY A 185 -1.06 1.11 -1.75
CA GLY A 185 -0.15 0.08 -1.23
C GLY A 185 -0.12 -1.19 -2.08
N GLY A 186 -0.40 -1.08 -3.39
CA GLY A 186 -0.71 -2.23 -4.24
C GLY A 186 0.39 -3.27 -4.32
N SER A 187 1.67 -2.86 -4.30
CA SER A 187 2.77 -3.83 -4.27
C SER A 187 2.87 -4.55 -2.92
N ASP A 188 2.50 -3.89 -1.80
CA ASP A 188 2.41 -4.53 -0.49
C ASP A 188 1.28 -5.56 -0.47
N VAL A 189 0.14 -5.21 -1.09
CA VAL A 189 -1.01 -6.12 -1.26
C VAL A 189 -0.62 -7.32 -2.11
N THR A 190 0.06 -7.11 -3.24
CA THR A 190 0.53 -8.21 -4.10
C THR A 190 1.49 -9.14 -3.36
N GLY A 191 2.45 -8.59 -2.58
CA GLY A 191 3.35 -9.40 -1.77
C GLY A 191 2.61 -10.27 -0.76
N SER A 192 1.61 -9.72 -0.11
CA SER A 192 0.73 -10.41 0.84
C SER A 192 -0.11 -11.52 0.18
N ILE A 193 -0.67 -11.24 -1.02
CA ILE A 193 -1.42 -12.22 -1.82
C ILE A 193 -0.52 -13.38 -2.24
N VAL A 194 0.67 -13.08 -2.77
CA VAL A 194 1.65 -14.11 -3.15
C VAL A 194 2.06 -14.96 -1.94
N ALA A 195 2.31 -14.33 -0.79
CA ALA A 195 2.67 -15.04 0.43
C ALA A 195 1.56 -16.01 0.89
N LYS A 196 0.30 -15.57 0.83
CA LYS A 196 -0.86 -16.41 1.14
C LYS A 196 -0.97 -17.59 0.17
N ALA A 197 -0.93 -17.33 -1.15
CA ALA A 197 -1.13 -18.34 -2.19
C ALA A 197 -0.12 -19.49 -2.12
N ILE A 198 1.12 -19.23 -1.71
CA ILE A 198 2.16 -20.26 -1.56
C ILE A 198 2.30 -20.79 -0.12
N ASN A 199 1.48 -20.31 0.79
CA ASN A 199 1.60 -20.57 2.23
C ASN A 199 3.04 -20.32 2.74
N ALA A 200 3.53 -19.10 2.50
CA ALA A 200 4.89 -18.70 2.86
C ALA A 200 5.12 -18.77 4.37
N GLU A 201 6.34 -19.08 4.78
CA GLU A 201 6.76 -19.02 6.18
C GLU A 201 6.82 -17.59 6.71
N LEU A 202 7.22 -16.66 5.83
CA LEU A 202 7.42 -15.26 6.17
C LEU A 202 7.17 -14.37 4.94
N TYR A 203 6.51 -13.24 5.14
CA TYR A 203 6.46 -12.15 4.19
C TYR A 203 7.37 -11.01 4.64
N GLU A 204 8.47 -10.76 3.93
CA GLU A 204 9.36 -9.64 4.21
C GLU A 204 8.98 -8.44 3.33
N ASN A 205 8.69 -7.30 3.96
CA ASN A 205 8.43 -6.03 3.28
C ASN A 205 9.64 -5.11 3.47
N TRP A 206 10.44 -4.96 2.42
CA TRP A 206 11.64 -4.14 2.39
C TRP A 206 11.33 -2.72 1.92
N THR A 207 11.68 -1.75 2.74
CA THR A 207 11.43 -0.32 2.56
C THR A 207 12.68 0.49 2.93
N ASP A 208 12.54 1.78 3.18
CA ASP A 208 13.62 2.71 3.57
C ASP A 208 13.64 3.07 5.07
N VAL A 209 12.83 2.37 5.88
CA VAL A 209 12.79 2.54 7.34
C VAL A 209 13.08 1.24 8.08
N ASN A 210 13.62 1.34 9.30
CA ASN A 210 14.03 0.20 10.13
C ASN A 210 12.86 -0.56 10.79
N GLY A 211 11.61 -0.29 10.40
CA GLY A 211 10.40 -0.87 11.00
C GLY A 211 9.47 0.20 11.55
N PHE A 212 8.54 -0.22 12.40
CA PHE A 212 7.65 0.70 13.12
C PHE A 212 8.35 1.29 14.33
N LEU A 213 8.18 2.59 14.53
CA LEU A 213 8.71 3.31 15.67
C LEU A 213 7.64 3.39 16.79
N ILE A 214 8.06 3.39 18.04
CA ILE A 214 7.16 3.52 19.20
C ILE A 214 6.43 4.86 19.24
N ALA A 215 6.96 5.89 18.56
CA ALA A 215 6.38 7.22 18.46
C ALA A 215 6.79 7.89 17.14
N ASP A 216 6.10 8.97 16.78
CA ASP A 216 6.42 9.75 15.57
C ASP A 216 7.78 10.47 15.74
N PRO A 217 8.77 10.22 14.86
CA PRO A 217 10.10 10.84 14.94
C PRO A 217 10.09 12.36 14.71
N ARG A 218 8.97 12.92 14.24
CA ARG A 218 8.78 14.38 14.13
C ARG A 218 8.39 15.03 15.45
N ILE A 219 8.04 14.23 16.47
CA ILE A 219 7.56 14.68 17.78
C ILE A 219 8.50 14.24 18.88
N VAL A 220 9.03 13.03 18.79
CA VAL A 220 9.92 12.41 19.78
C VAL A 220 11.28 12.17 19.14
N ASP A 221 12.33 12.67 19.74
CA ASP A 221 13.70 12.46 19.27
C ASP A 221 14.12 11.00 19.46
N GLU A 222 14.71 10.40 18.43
CA GLU A 222 15.26 9.04 18.42
C GLU A 222 14.33 7.96 19.02
N PRO A 223 13.08 7.84 18.54
CA PRO A 223 12.16 6.82 19.06
C PRO A 223 12.68 5.42 18.71
N LYS A 224 12.54 4.48 19.65
CA LYS A 224 12.96 3.09 19.43
C LYS A 224 12.09 2.40 18.39
N VAL A 225 12.68 1.39 17.73
CA VAL A 225 11.95 0.48 16.84
C VAL A 225 11.15 -0.53 17.68
N ILE A 226 9.91 -0.80 17.27
CA ILE A 226 9.08 -1.87 17.83
C ILE A 226 9.61 -3.19 17.26
N GLU A 227 10.09 -4.10 18.11
CA GLU A 227 10.64 -5.38 17.67
C GLU A 227 9.54 -6.34 17.20
N SER A 228 8.45 -6.46 17.96
CA SER A 228 7.28 -7.28 17.63
C SER A 228 5.99 -6.55 17.92
N ILE A 229 4.98 -6.77 17.07
CA ILE A 229 3.66 -6.18 17.19
C ILE A 229 2.60 -7.14 16.64
N THR A 230 1.44 -7.21 17.27
CA THR A 230 0.33 -7.99 16.74
C THR A 230 -0.38 -7.26 15.60
N TYR A 231 -1.06 -8.01 14.72
CA TYR A 231 -1.92 -7.42 13.69
C TYR A 231 -3.00 -6.47 14.26
N LYS A 232 -3.47 -6.75 15.48
CA LYS A 232 -4.48 -5.92 16.14
C LYS A 232 -3.88 -4.57 16.55
N GLU A 233 -2.76 -4.58 17.25
CA GLU A 233 -2.05 -3.37 17.68
C GLU A 233 -1.60 -2.52 16.49
N LEU A 234 -1.09 -3.18 15.43
CA LEU A 234 -0.71 -2.48 14.21
C LEU A 234 -1.88 -1.72 13.59
N ARG A 235 -3.09 -2.30 13.56
CA ARG A 235 -4.27 -1.62 13.05
C ARG A 235 -4.61 -0.36 13.85
N GLU A 236 -4.54 -0.44 15.18
CA GLU A 236 -4.77 0.71 16.05
C GLU A 236 -3.75 1.84 15.78
N LEU A 237 -2.46 1.50 15.68
CA LEU A 237 -1.41 2.48 15.37
C LEU A 237 -1.57 3.07 13.97
N SER A 238 -1.89 2.24 12.96
CA SER A 238 -2.07 2.68 11.57
C SER A 238 -3.29 3.59 11.41
N TYR A 239 -4.38 3.29 12.10
CA TYR A 239 -5.58 4.13 12.11
C TYR A 239 -5.28 5.54 12.63
N MET A 240 -4.42 5.65 13.63
CA MET A 240 -3.97 6.91 14.21
C MET A 240 -2.79 7.57 13.47
N GLY A 241 -2.43 7.07 12.28
CA GLY A 241 -1.48 7.73 11.35
C GLY A 241 -0.06 7.19 11.31
N ALA A 242 0.26 6.13 12.04
CA ALA A 242 1.55 5.42 11.91
C ALA A 242 1.54 4.53 10.64
N SER A 243 1.71 5.12 9.45
CA SER A 243 1.56 4.41 8.18
C SER A 243 2.92 4.00 7.59
N VAL A 244 3.42 2.83 7.94
CA VAL A 244 4.54 2.16 7.24
C VAL A 244 4.00 1.10 6.26
N LEU A 245 2.88 0.46 6.60
CA LEU A 245 2.23 -0.56 5.77
C LEU A 245 0.74 -0.23 5.60
N HIS A 246 0.23 -0.35 4.38
CA HIS A 246 -1.18 -0.10 4.10
C HIS A 246 -2.05 -1.23 4.66
N GLU A 247 -3.18 -0.90 5.30
CA GLU A 247 -4.06 -1.88 5.96
C GLU A 247 -4.53 -3.01 5.01
N ALA A 248 -4.82 -2.68 3.75
CA ALA A 248 -5.22 -3.67 2.75
C ALA A 248 -4.16 -4.77 2.52
N ALA A 249 -2.87 -4.47 2.73
CA ALA A 249 -1.79 -5.44 2.59
C ALA A 249 -1.72 -6.46 3.73
N ILE A 250 -2.35 -6.16 4.86
CA ILE A 250 -2.32 -7.03 6.03
C ILE A 250 -3.34 -8.17 5.89
N PHE A 251 -4.46 -7.91 5.25
CA PHE A 251 -5.61 -8.80 5.25
C PHE A 251 -5.32 -10.22 4.72
N PRO A 252 -4.66 -10.44 3.55
CA PRO A 252 -4.39 -11.79 3.04
C PRO A 252 -3.51 -12.61 3.98
N VAL A 253 -2.39 -12.06 4.46
CA VAL A 253 -1.43 -12.78 5.33
C VAL A 253 -1.98 -13.00 6.74
N ARG A 254 -2.77 -12.05 7.26
CA ARG A 254 -3.46 -12.20 8.55
C ARG A 254 -4.39 -13.41 8.55
N SER A 255 -5.20 -13.57 7.49
CA SER A 255 -6.11 -14.71 7.38
C SER A 255 -5.38 -16.07 7.35
N ALA A 256 -4.18 -16.08 6.77
CA ALA A 256 -3.31 -17.24 6.71
C ALA A 256 -2.35 -17.38 7.92
N LYS A 257 -2.39 -16.43 8.87
CA LYS A 257 -1.48 -16.35 10.04
C LYS A 257 0.01 -16.29 9.66
N ILE A 258 0.33 -15.77 8.48
CA ILE A 258 1.71 -15.63 7.99
C ILE A 258 2.32 -14.37 8.61
N PRO A 259 3.44 -14.42 9.31
CA PRO A 259 4.09 -13.23 9.87
C PRO A 259 4.62 -12.31 8.77
N ILE A 260 4.66 -11.01 9.06
CA ILE A 260 5.30 -9.99 8.20
C ILE A 260 6.53 -9.46 8.92
N ASN A 261 7.65 -9.26 8.21
CA ASN A 261 8.80 -8.53 8.73
C ASN A 261 9.01 -7.25 7.90
N ILE A 262 8.93 -6.09 8.54
CA ILE A 262 9.26 -4.80 7.92
C ILE A 262 10.75 -4.57 8.09
N ARG A 263 11.48 -4.40 6.98
CA ARG A 263 12.94 -4.32 6.97
C ARG A 263 13.45 -3.15 6.12
N ASN A 264 14.65 -2.69 6.44
CA ASN A 264 15.30 -1.60 5.72
C ASN A 264 16.27 -2.13 4.65
N THR A 265 16.04 -1.77 3.39
CA THR A 265 16.94 -2.10 2.27
C THR A 265 18.30 -1.43 2.42
N ASN A 266 18.39 -0.27 3.07
CA ASN A 266 19.62 0.46 3.28
C ASN A 266 20.40 0.03 4.53
N ASP A 267 19.74 -0.72 5.42
CA ASP A 267 20.34 -1.36 6.60
C ASP A 267 19.84 -2.80 6.76
N PRO A 268 20.32 -3.75 5.93
CA PRO A 268 19.88 -5.14 5.98
C PRO A 268 20.24 -5.86 7.28
N SER A 269 21.12 -5.29 8.10
CA SER A 269 21.48 -5.85 9.41
C SER A 269 20.43 -5.58 10.49
N ALA A 270 19.64 -4.51 10.35
CA ALA A 270 18.56 -4.20 11.25
C ALA A 270 17.49 -5.31 11.22
N LYS A 271 17.07 -5.78 12.40
CA LYS A 271 16.05 -6.83 12.53
C LYS A 271 14.67 -6.41 12.00
N GLY A 272 14.38 -5.10 12.04
CA GLY A 272 13.08 -4.56 11.66
C GLY A 272 12.00 -4.83 12.70
N THR A 273 10.74 -4.77 12.24
CA THR A 273 9.56 -5.07 13.07
C THR A 273 8.89 -6.34 12.58
N MET A 274 8.68 -7.31 13.47
CA MET A 274 7.87 -8.49 13.22
C MET A 274 6.40 -8.19 13.52
N ILE A 275 5.51 -8.50 12.57
CA ILE A 275 4.06 -8.41 12.73
C ILE A 275 3.52 -9.83 12.77
N VAL A 276 2.87 -10.20 13.87
CA VAL A 276 2.44 -11.57 14.16
C VAL A 276 0.95 -11.65 14.46
N ALA A 277 0.36 -12.84 14.32
CA ALA A 277 -1.05 -13.05 14.66
C ALA A 277 -1.29 -12.95 16.17
N GLU A 278 -0.42 -13.59 16.93
CA GLU A 278 -0.43 -13.62 18.40
C GLU A 278 1.02 -13.50 18.88
N ASP A 279 1.25 -12.66 19.86
CA ASP A 279 2.55 -12.58 20.52
C ASP A 279 2.48 -13.48 21.77
N ASN A 280 3.23 -14.57 21.74
CA ASN A 280 3.30 -15.54 22.83
C ASN A 280 4.41 -15.21 23.84
N GLU A 281 5.22 -14.19 23.56
CA GLU A 281 6.24 -13.73 24.48
C GLU A 281 5.65 -12.68 25.45
N PRO A 282 6.11 -12.65 26.71
CA PRO A 282 5.69 -11.62 27.63
C PRO A 282 6.05 -10.24 27.08
N PRO A 283 5.15 -9.25 27.16
CA PRO A 283 5.40 -7.92 26.60
C PRO A 283 6.66 -7.32 27.22
N GLN A 284 7.62 -6.94 26.37
CA GLN A 284 8.87 -6.31 26.82
C GLN A 284 8.63 -4.89 27.38
N HIS A 285 7.53 -4.27 26.98
CA HIS A 285 7.15 -2.92 27.38
C HIS A 285 5.65 -2.86 27.72
N ILE A 286 5.28 -1.96 28.63
CA ILE A 286 3.88 -1.73 29.02
C ILE A 286 3.07 -1.11 27.87
N ILE A 287 3.72 -0.37 26.99
CA ILE A 287 3.13 0.33 25.84
C ILE A 287 3.87 -0.10 24.59
N THR A 288 3.16 -0.62 23.59
CA THR A 288 3.72 -1.04 22.31
C THR A 288 4.10 0.16 21.45
N GLY A 289 3.27 1.19 21.39
CA GLY A 289 3.53 2.41 20.66
C GLY A 289 2.47 3.47 20.92
N ILE A 290 2.78 4.70 20.52
CA ILE A 290 1.90 5.87 20.63
C ILE A 290 1.80 6.51 19.25
N ALA A 291 0.58 6.55 18.72
CA ALA A 291 0.27 7.26 17.47
C ALA A 291 -0.80 8.33 17.75
N GLY A 292 -0.77 9.41 16.98
CA GLY A 292 -1.74 10.48 17.10
C GLY A 292 -1.98 11.17 15.77
N LYS A 293 -3.23 11.54 15.52
CA LYS A 293 -3.66 12.31 14.35
C LYS A 293 -4.12 13.69 14.84
N LYS A 294 -3.83 14.72 14.06
CA LYS A 294 -4.23 16.11 14.33
C LYS A 294 -5.42 16.50 13.44
N HIS A 295 -5.95 17.70 13.69
CA HIS A 295 -7.00 18.33 12.89
C HIS A 295 -8.38 17.68 13.01
N PHE A 296 -8.72 17.25 14.22
CA PHE A 296 -10.08 16.90 14.57
C PHE A 296 -10.88 18.11 15.03
N SER A 297 -12.17 18.10 14.72
CA SER A 297 -13.17 18.98 15.32
C SER A 297 -14.00 18.19 16.34
N VAL A 298 -14.35 18.84 17.43
CA VAL A 298 -15.20 18.26 18.47
C VAL A 298 -16.52 19.05 18.47
N ILE A 299 -17.62 18.36 18.21
CA ILE A 299 -18.96 18.88 18.38
C ILE A 299 -19.44 18.42 19.76
N SER A 300 -19.51 19.32 20.70
CA SER A 300 -19.97 19.01 22.07
C SER A 300 -21.43 19.40 22.22
N ILE A 301 -22.25 18.48 22.65
CA ILE A 301 -23.69 18.65 22.80
C ILE A 301 -24.03 18.51 24.28
N GLU A 302 -24.81 19.44 24.83
CA GLU A 302 -25.29 19.42 26.19
C GLU A 302 -26.82 19.47 26.16
N LYS A 303 -27.46 18.52 26.81
CA LYS A 303 -28.92 18.41 26.91
C LYS A 303 -29.32 17.74 28.21
N ASP A 304 -30.18 18.41 28.97
CA ASP A 304 -30.73 17.86 30.19
C ASP A 304 -31.50 16.55 29.90
N GLU A 305 -31.32 15.55 30.74
CA GLU A 305 -31.94 14.22 30.65
C GLU A 305 -31.62 13.48 29.32
N MET A 306 -30.54 13.81 28.63
CA MET A 306 -30.15 13.23 27.35
C MET A 306 -30.07 11.69 27.41
N ASN A 307 -29.59 11.13 28.54
CA ASN A 307 -29.44 9.69 28.72
C ASN A 307 -30.75 8.92 28.79
N SER A 308 -31.86 9.59 29.08
CA SER A 308 -33.23 9.00 29.08
C SER A 308 -33.94 9.14 27.74
N GLU A 309 -33.39 9.92 26.81
CA GLU A 309 -34.00 10.17 25.51
C GLU A 309 -33.67 9.06 24.50
N ILE A 310 -34.61 8.18 24.24
CA ILE A 310 -34.45 7.04 23.32
C ILE A 310 -34.14 7.53 21.90
N GLY A 311 -33.00 7.03 21.35
CA GLY A 311 -32.60 7.30 19.96
C GLY A 311 -31.91 8.64 19.75
N PHE A 312 -31.50 9.34 20.81
CA PHE A 312 -30.76 10.61 20.71
C PHE A 312 -29.55 10.50 19.78
N LEU A 313 -28.60 9.61 20.08
CA LEU A 313 -27.42 9.38 19.26
C LEU A 313 -27.76 8.94 17.81
N ARG A 314 -28.82 8.13 17.63
CA ARG A 314 -29.22 7.69 16.29
C ARG A 314 -29.59 8.88 15.38
N ARG A 315 -30.27 9.89 15.91
CA ARG A 315 -30.62 11.08 15.10
C ARG A 315 -29.38 11.82 14.64
N ILE A 316 -28.40 11.98 15.51
CA ILE A 316 -27.13 12.62 15.17
C ILE A 316 -26.38 11.81 14.11
N LEU A 317 -26.27 10.48 14.29
CA LEU A 317 -25.61 9.61 13.31
C LEU A 317 -26.34 9.65 11.96
N THR A 318 -27.66 9.79 11.93
CA THR A 318 -28.42 9.96 10.67
C THR A 318 -28.06 11.28 9.97
N VAL A 319 -27.85 12.36 10.72
CA VAL A 319 -27.38 13.63 10.14
C VAL A 319 -25.99 13.50 9.58
N LEU A 320 -25.06 12.88 10.30
CA LEU A 320 -23.69 12.63 9.81
C LEU A 320 -23.70 11.77 8.54
N GLU A 321 -24.46 10.67 8.54
CA GLU A 321 -24.61 9.78 7.39
C GLU A 321 -25.14 10.52 6.16
N ALA A 322 -26.20 11.32 6.32
CA ALA A 322 -26.81 12.10 5.24
C ALA A 322 -25.84 13.13 4.62
N ASN A 323 -24.84 13.57 5.38
CA ASN A 323 -23.80 14.49 4.92
C ASN A 323 -22.47 13.80 4.56
N GLY A 324 -22.42 12.45 4.54
CA GLY A 324 -21.24 11.68 4.19
C GLY A 324 -20.08 11.84 5.16
N MET A 325 -20.37 12.16 6.43
CA MET A 325 -19.37 12.38 7.49
C MET A 325 -19.18 11.12 8.32
N CYS A 326 -17.90 10.74 8.51
CA CYS A 326 -17.53 9.71 9.48
C CYS A 326 -17.22 10.34 10.84
N PHE A 327 -17.43 9.56 11.91
CA PHE A 327 -16.94 9.93 13.24
C PHE A 327 -15.77 9.04 13.65
N GLU A 328 -14.90 9.60 14.51
CA GLU A 328 -13.74 8.88 15.05
C GLU A 328 -14.04 8.33 16.46
N HIS A 329 -14.73 9.12 17.27
CA HIS A 329 -15.06 8.75 18.64
C HIS A 329 -16.28 9.53 19.14
N ILE A 330 -17.11 8.91 20.01
CA ILE A 330 -18.28 9.55 20.60
C ILE A 330 -18.33 9.24 22.11
N PRO A 331 -17.59 9.97 22.93
CA PRO A 331 -17.74 9.88 24.38
C PRO A 331 -19.09 10.48 24.82
N THR A 332 -19.79 9.76 25.69
CA THR A 332 -21.11 10.12 26.20
C THR A 332 -21.10 10.20 27.71
N GLY A 333 -21.69 11.26 28.26
CA GLY A 333 -22.03 11.42 29.67
C GLY A 333 -23.54 11.26 29.90
N ILE A 334 -24.02 11.73 31.05
CA ILE A 334 -25.44 11.72 31.41
C ILE A 334 -26.20 12.78 30.57
N ASP A 335 -25.69 14.01 30.58
CA ASP A 335 -26.29 15.18 29.94
C ASP A 335 -25.38 15.77 28.84
N THR A 336 -24.27 15.09 28.51
CA THR A 336 -23.30 15.58 27.54
C THR A 336 -22.87 14.48 26.57
N MET A 337 -22.61 14.88 25.33
CA MET A 337 -22.04 14.03 24.31
C MET A 337 -21.05 14.84 23.47
N SER A 338 -19.92 14.26 23.16
CA SER A 338 -18.98 14.85 22.21
C SER A 338 -18.81 13.95 21.00
N ILE A 339 -18.83 14.54 19.80
CA ILE A 339 -18.61 13.83 18.55
C ILE A 339 -17.32 14.33 17.97
N ILE A 340 -16.35 13.44 17.83
CA ILE A 340 -15.05 13.74 17.24
C ILE A 340 -15.11 13.36 15.75
N VAL A 341 -14.89 14.35 14.87
CA VAL A 341 -14.93 14.20 13.41
C VAL A 341 -13.66 14.78 12.77
N ASP A 342 -13.34 14.38 11.54
CA ASP A 342 -12.23 15.03 10.80
C ASP A 342 -12.61 16.49 10.53
N GLY A 343 -11.73 17.42 10.88
CA GLY A 343 -11.98 18.85 10.69
C GLY A 343 -12.27 19.23 9.24
N LYS A 344 -11.70 18.51 8.28
CA LYS A 344 -11.97 18.71 6.84
C LYS A 344 -13.43 18.44 6.46
N ASP A 345 -14.11 17.54 7.18
CA ASP A 345 -15.50 17.25 6.89
C ASP A 345 -16.41 18.35 7.46
N VAL A 346 -16.02 18.95 8.58
CA VAL A 346 -16.70 20.15 9.11
C VAL A 346 -16.51 21.34 8.16
N ASP A 347 -15.31 21.55 7.63
CA ASP A 347 -15.01 22.61 6.65
C ASP A 347 -15.89 22.50 5.39
N LYS A 348 -16.18 21.26 4.95
CA LYS A 348 -17.05 20.98 3.80
C LYS A 348 -18.55 21.11 4.10
N THR A 349 -18.92 21.04 5.37
CA THR A 349 -20.31 21.04 5.83
C THR A 349 -20.47 22.03 6.97
N PRO A 350 -20.35 23.35 6.69
CA PRO A 350 -20.34 24.39 7.72
C PRO A 350 -21.65 24.50 8.52
N ASP A 351 -22.75 24.00 7.98
CA ASP A 351 -24.09 23.95 8.60
C ASP A 351 -24.35 22.67 9.41
N ILE A 352 -23.35 21.83 9.62
CA ILE A 352 -23.54 20.54 10.32
C ILE A 352 -24.05 20.69 11.75
N VAL A 353 -23.59 21.72 12.44
CA VAL A 353 -24.02 22.01 13.83
C VAL A 353 -25.51 22.40 13.84
N GLU A 354 -25.97 23.25 12.90
CA GLU A 354 -27.36 23.65 12.79
C GLU A 354 -28.27 22.43 12.53
N LYS A 355 -27.87 21.56 11.59
CA LYS A 355 -28.59 20.32 11.28
C LYS A 355 -28.68 19.35 12.48
N ILE A 356 -27.65 19.31 13.31
CA ILE A 356 -27.69 18.51 14.54
C ILE A 356 -28.64 19.15 15.56
N CYS A 357 -28.64 20.48 15.72
CA CYS A 357 -29.58 21.19 16.58
C CYS A 357 -31.04 20.91 16.19
N GLU A 358 -31.35 20.94 14.90
CA GLU A 358 -32.74 20.69 14.41
C GLU A 358 -33.30 19.33 14.84
N VAL A 359 -32.46 18.30 14.99
CA VAL A 359 -32.89 16.94 15.32
C VAL A 359 -32.75 16.58 16.79
N THR A 360 -31.99 17.37 17.55
CA THR A 360 -31.64 17.07 18.95
C THR A 360 -32.23 18.06 19.95
N ASP A 361 -32.51 19.30 19.52
CA ASP A 361 -32.96 20.39 20.40
C ASP A 361 -32.10 20.49 21.69
N PRO A 362 -30.80 20.78 21.57
CA PRO A 362 -29.88 20.77 22.70
C PRO A 362 -29.99 22.06 23.52
N ASN A 363 -29.55 22.01 24.79
CA ASN A 363 -29.38 23.22 25.60
C ASN A 363 -28.17 24.05 25.10
N HIS A 364 -27.09 23.35 24.76
CA HIS A 364 -25.88 23.91 24.17
C HIS A 364 -25.24 22.95 23.16
N ILE A 365 -24.56 23.54 22.16
CA ILE A 365 -23.75 22.79 21.21
C ILE A 365 -22.50 23.59 20.80
#